data_915a4bc365746bf75c0a5cdaaac0c3a1
#
_entry.id   915a4bc365746bf75c0a5cdaaac0c3a1
#
_cell.length_a   1.000
_cell.length_b   1.000
_cell.length_c   1.000
_cell.angle_alpha   90.00
_cell.angle_beta   90.00
_cell.angle_gamma   90.00
#
_symmetry.space_group_name_H-M   'P 1'
#
loop_
_entity.id
_entity.type
_entity.pdbx_description
1 polymer ?
#
loop_
_entity_poly.entity_id
_entity_poly.type
_entity_poly.pdbx_seq_one_letter_code
_entity_poly.pdbx_strand_id
1 'polypeptide(L)'
;MKYIFRFLVMAALGGLMLQSQPAQAAPKKILVITQSRGFTHGVVRRPKEGLCLVERTLAAIGKKSGVFTTVNSQDAIKSITRDNLKQFDGIFFYTTGMLLPAGDPRDALMDFIKSGKAFVGTHSAADTFKQYKGYVSMINGSFAGHPWGGGSTNGFLNHEPNHPTVAMLGKEFMWKDEIYQYNNFEPSSVRVLFSLNMAKSKPQMPYHVPVCWVRSFGKGRVFFTNLGHNNSTWE
;
A
#
# COMPACT_ATOMS: atom_id res chain seq x y z
N MET A 1 36.85 -49.55 -60.64
CA MET A 1 36.14 -48.30 -60.36
C MET A 1 36.08 -48.11 -58.84
N LYS A 2 36.87 -47.21 -58.33
CA LYS A 2 37.06 -46.98 -56.90
C LYS A 2 36.47 -45.61 -56.59
N TYR A 3 35.40 -45.52 -55.79
CA TYR A 3 34.82 -44.25 -55.28
C TYR A 3 35.35 -44.09 -53.86
N ILE A 4 36.11 -43.01 -53.64
CA ILE A 4 36.62 -42.57 -52.36
C ILE A 4 35.55 -41.63 -51.75
N PHE A 5 34.98 -42.06 -50.61
CA PHE A 5 34.07 -41.20 -49.81
C PHE A 5 34.93 -40.35 -48.87
N ARG A 6 34.93 -39.02 -49.08
CA ARG A 6 35.50 -38.04 -48.14
C ARG A 6 34.44 -37.69 -47.10
N PHE A 7 34.64 -38.07 -45.85
CA PHE A 7 33.86 -37.57 -44.71
C PHE A 7 34.33 -36.17 -44.34
N LEU A 8 33.47 -35.17 -44.51
CA LEU A 8 33.62 -33.84 -43.94
C LEU A 8 33.05 -33.87 -42.50
N VAL A 9 33.93 -33.75 -41.50
CA VAL A 9 33.52 -33.53 -40.11
C VAL A 9 33.24 -32.04 -39.96
N MET A 10 31.96 -31.69 -39.91
CA MET A 10 31.49 -30.35 -39.48
C MET A 10 31.51 -30.33 -37.95
N ALA A 11 32.48 -29.64 -37.36
CA ALA A 11 32.47 -29.30 -35.94
C ALA A 11 31.44 -28.17 -35.72
N ALA A 12 30.24 -28.52 -35.22
CA ALA A 12 29.27 -27.57 -34.77
C ALA A 12 29.75 -26.98 -33.43
N LEU A 13 30.34 -25.80 -33.47
CA LEU A 13 30.54 -24.95 -32.29
C LEU A 13 29.15 -24.48 -31.78
N GLY A 14 28.57 -25.27 -30.90
CA GLY A 14 27.39 -24.86 -30.11
C GLY A 14 27.80 -23.76 -29.13
N GLY A 15 27.71 -22.50 -29.56
CA GLY A 15 27.81 -21.36 -28.64
C GLY A 15 26.68 -21.44 -27.61
N LEU A 16 26.99 -21.82 -26.36
CA LEU A 16 26.12 -21.64 -25.24
C LEU A 16 25.88 -20.11 -25.08
N MET A 17 24.79 -19.62 -25.62
CA MET A 17 24.29 -18.31 -25.27
C MET A 17 23.88 -18.39 -23.79
N LEU A 18 24.77 -18.01 -22.88
CA LEU A 18 24.44 -17.68 -21.51
C LEU A 18 23.48 -16.50 -21.59
N GLN A 19 22.16 -16.79 -21.59
CA GLN A 19 21.14 -15.78 -21.35
C GLN A 19 21.40 -15.25 -19.95
N SER A 20 22.02 -14.08 -19.86
CA SER A 20 22.13 -13.33 -18.61
C SER A 20 20.71 -13.03 -18.15
N GLN A 21 20.27 -13.74 -17.12
CA GLN A 21 19.02 -13.38 -16.45
C GLN A 21 19.14 -11.91 -16.02
N PRO A 22 18.13 -11.06 -16.29
CA PRO A 22 18.17 -9.69 -15.83
C PRO A 22 18.39 -9.71 -14.32
N ALA A 23 19.42 -9.01 -13.86
CA ALA A 23 19.74 -8.93 -12.44
C ALA A 23 18.47 -8.45 -11.69
N GLN A 24 17.99 -9.28 -10.76
CA GLN A 24 16.82 -8.92 -9.95
C GLN A 24 17.15 -7.63 -9.19
N ALA A 25 16.34 -6.59 -9.40
CA ALA A 25 16.54 -5.31 -8.74
C ALA A 25 16.56 -5.51 -7.21
N ALA A 26 17.44 -4.80 -6.52
CA ALA A 26 17.51 -4.88 -5.06
C ALA A 26 16.14 -4.57 -4.42
N PRO A 27 15.76 -5.29 -3.35
CA PRO A 27 14.48 -5.09 -2.68
C PRO A 27 14.31 -3.63 -2.22
N LYS A 28 13.12 -3.08 -2.43
CA LYS A 28 12.77 -1.73 -1.97
C LYS A 28 12.71 -1.68 -0.45
N LYS A 29 13.19 -0.61 0.16
CA LYS A 29 13.17 -0.43 1.62
C LYS A 29 11.99 0.44 2.02
N ILE A 30 11.06 -0.10 2.83
CA ILE A 30 9.82 0.54 3.22
C ILE A 30 9.85 0.86 4.72
N LEU A 31 9.60 2.12 5.07
CA LEU A 31 9.35 2.54 6.45
C LEU A 31 7.89 2.29 6.80
N VAL A 32 7.64 1.43 7.78
CA VAL A 32 6.28 1.09 8.24
C VAL A 32 6.01 1.79 9.55
N ILE A 33 5.03 2.71 9.56
CA ILE A 33 4.59 3.43 10.77
C ILE A 33 3.22 2.89 11.19
N THR A 34 3.15 2.38 12.42
CA THR A 34 1.91 1.83 13.03
C THR A 34 1.57 2.53 14.35
N GLN A 35 2.03 3.76 14.53
CA GLN A 35 1.78 4.57 15.72
C GLN A 35 0.34 5.09 15.75
N SER A 36 -0.29 5.05 16.92
CA SER A 36 -1.59 5.66 17.18
C SER A 36 -1.47 6.78 18.22
N ARG A 37 -2.00 7.95 17.89
CA ARG A 37 -2.21 9.08 18.81
C ARG A 37 -3.69 9.47 18.86
N GLY A 38 -4.54 8.48 19.00
CA GLY A 38 -5.98 8.51 19.04
C GLY A 38 -6.47 7.09 19.29
N PHE A 39 -7.47 6.64 18.56
CA PHE A 39 -7.93 5.25 18.65
C PHE A 39 -6.83 4.28 18.19
N THR A 40 -6.57 3.26 19.00
CA THR A 40 -5.59 2.21 18.68
C THR A 40 -6.29 0.94 18.22
N HIS A 41 -6.21 0.64 16.92
CA HIS A 41 -6.75 -0.60 16.35
C HIS A 41 -6.01 -1.83 16.88
N GLY A 42 -6.72 -2.95 17.05
CA GLY A 42 -6.14 -4.20 17.56
C GLY A 42 -4.96 -4.70 16.72
N VAL A 43 -5.07 -4.59 15.40
CA VAL A 43 -4.08 -5.06 14.42
C VAL A 43 -2.72 -4.32 14.48
N VAL A 44 -2.70 -3.09 15.02
CA VAL A 44 -1.45 -2.32 15.22
C VAL A 44 -0.97 -2.31 16.67
N ARG A 45 -1.70 -2.96 17.58
CA ARG A 45 -1.25 -3.08 18.97
C ARG A 45 -0.09 -4.07 19.04
N ARG A 46 1.09 -3.57 19.39
CA ARG A 46 2.23 -4.45 19.65
C ARG A 46 2.02 -5.25 20.93
N PRO A 47 2.38 -6.54 20.94
CA PRO A 47 2.50 -7.30 22.18
C PRO A 47 3.64 -6.72 23.05
N LYS A 48 3.80 -7.26 24.26
CA LYS A 48 4.89 -6.84 25.16
C LYS A 48 6.26 -6.96 24.49
N GLU A 49 6.43 -7.98 23.66
CA GLU A 49 7.64 -8.19 22.85
C GLU A 49 7.25 -8.50 21.40
N GLY A 50 8.01 -7.94 20.44
CA GLY A 50 7.85 -8.20 19.02
C GLY A 50 6.99 -7.19 18.26
N LEU A 51 6.56 -7.58 17.07
CA LEU A 51 5.84 -6.75 16.12
C LEU A 51 4.33 -6.97 16.23
N CYS A 52 3.53 -5.95 15.88
CA CYS A 52 2.08 -6.10 15.74
C CYS A 52 1.72 -6.93 14.48
N LEU A 53 0.44 -7.28 14.34
CA LEU A 53 -0.02 -8.12 13.22
C LEU A 53 0.31 -7.49 11.87
N VAL A 54 0.00 -6.22 11.65
CA VAL A 54 0.31 -5.49 10.40
C VAL A 54 1.80 -5.55 10.07
N GLU A 55 2.66 -5.26 11.03
CA GLU A 55 4.12 -5.26 10.84
C GLU A 55 4.66 -6.64 10.48
N ARG A 56 4.19 -7.70 11.16
CA ARG A 56 4.58 -9.09 10.87
C ARG A 56 4.13 -9.51 9.48
N THR A 57 2.89 -9.19 9.10
CA THR A 57 2.34 -9.54 7.80
C THR A 57 3.11 -8.87 6.68
N LEU A 58 3.38 -7.56 6.78
CA LEU A 58 4.17 -6.85 5.77
C LEU A 58 5.60 -7.39 5.66
N ALA A 59 6.25 -7.67 6.79
CA ALA A 59 7.59 -8.26 6.78
C ALA A 59 7.59 -9.66 6.13
N ALA A 60 6.58 -10.49 6.41
CA ALA A 60 6.43 -11.81 5.79
C ALA A 60 6.19 -11.74 4.27
N ILE A 61 5.32 -10.81 3.82
CA ILE A 61 5.08 -10.56 2.39
C ILE A 61 6.36 -10.10 1.70
N GLY A 62 7.09 -9.15 2.30
CA GLY A 62 8.36 -8.66 1.77
C GLY A 62 9.39 -9.78 1.62
N LYS A 63 9.55 -10.59 2.67
CA LYS A 63 10.44 -11.77 2.66
C LYS A 63 10.05 -12.80 1.60
N LYS A 64 8.75 -13.13 1.50
CA LYS A 64 8.22 -14.12 0.55
C LYS A 64 8.37 -13.68 -0.90
N SER A 65 8.10 -12.40 -1.17
CA SER A 65 8.15 -11.85 -2.53
C SER A 65 9.54 -11.48 -2.99
N GLY A 66 10.46 -11.16 -2.08
CA GLY A 66 11.77 -10.59 -2.38
C GLY A 66 11.75 -9.16 -2.95
N VAL A 67 10.56 -8.54 -3.01
CA VAL A 67 10.36 -7.22 -3.66
C VAL A 67 10.70 -6.06 -2.73
N PHE A 68 10.46 -6.22 -1.44
CA PHE A 68 10.74 -5.18 -0.45
C PHE A 68 11.15 -5.74 0.91
N THR A 69 11.75 -4.87 1.72
CA THR A 69 12.02 -5.08 3.14
C THR A 69 11.35 -3.99 3.96
N THR A 70 11.10 -4.26 5.25
CA THR A 70 10.43 -3.30 6.15
C THR A 70 11.33 -2.89 7.30
N VAL A 71 11.23 -1.61 7.69
CA VAL A 71 11.70 -1.08 8.98
C VAL A 71 10.46 -0.57 9.70
N ASN A 72 10.15 -1.15 10.87
CA ASN A 72 8.90 -0.92 11.56
C ASN A 72 9.09 0.03 12.76
N SER A 73 8.22 1.03 12.88
CA SER A 73 8.29 2.01 13.97
C SER A 73 6.91 2.42 14.48
N GLN A 74 6.83 2.65 15.81
CA GLN A 74 5.72 3.34 16.48
C GLN A 74 6.18 4.67 17.10
N ASP A 75 7.28 5.22 16.59
CA ASP A 75 7.79 6.54 16.94
C ASP A 75 8.02 7.35 15.65
N ALA A 76 6.96 8.04 15.20
CA ALA A 76 7.00 8.81 13.97
C ALA A 76 7.98 9.98 14.05
N ILE A 77 8.13 10.60 15.23
CA ILE A 77 9.03 11.75 15.42
C ILE A 77 10.48 11.36 15.15
N LYS A 78 10.92 10.22 15.69
CA LYS A 78 12.28 9.72 15.43
C LYS A 78 12.45 9.18 14.02
N SER A 79 11.40 8.61 13.43
CA SER A 79 11.49 7.89 12.17
C SER A 79 11.32 8.78 10.94
N ILE A 80 10.52 9.85 11.04
CA ILE A 80 10.22 10.75 9.93
C ILE A 80 11.06 12.02 10.07
N THR A 81 12.34 11.90 9.75
CA THR A 81 13.28 13.01 9.63
C THR A 81 13.86 13.03 8.23
N ARG A 82 14.30 14.19 7.74
CA ARG A 82 14.89 14.32 6.39
C ARG A 82 16.04 13.34 6.16
N ASP A 83 16.90 13.17 7.15
CA ASP A 83 18.06 12.28 7.03
C ASP A 83 17.66 10.80 7.05
N ASN A 84 16.77 10.41 7.97
CA ASN A 84 16.34 9.03 8.05
C ASN A 84 15.55 8.59 6.80
N LEU A 85 14.73 9.48 6.24
CA LEU A 85 13.92 9.18 5.05
C LEU A 85 14.76 8.91 3.79
N LYS A 86 15.99 9.42 3.67
CA LYS A 86 16.87 9.20 2.51
C LYS A 86 17.11 7.73 2.20
N GLN A 87 17.09 6.86 3.20
CA GLN A 87 17.35 5.43 3.05
C GLN A 87 16.16 4.61 2.54
N PHE A 88 14.95 5.21 2.42
CA PHE A 88 13.73 4.50 2.06
C PHE A 88 13.27 4.81 0.64
N ASP A 89 12.57 3.85 0.04
CA ASP A 89 11.89 3.97 -1.25
C ASP A 89 10.41 4.30 -1.12
N GLY A 90 9.84 4.06 0.07
CA GLY A 90 8.45 4.34 0.37
C GLY A 90 8.16 4.30 1.86
N ILE A 91 6.97 4.78 2.20
CA ILE A 91 6.45 4.78 3.57
C ILE A 91 5.04 4.19 3.59
N PHE A 92 4.78 3.36 4.61
CA PHE A 92 3.48 2.76 4.85
C PHE A 92 2.91 3.28 6.17
N PHE A 93 1.63 3.71 6.16
CA PHE A 93 0.90 4.18 7.33
C PHE A 93 -0.31 3.30 7.65
N TYR A 94 -0.35 2.82 8.87
CA TYR A 94 -1.55 2.42 9.58
C TYR A 94 -1.56 3.15 10.93
N THR A 95 -2.07 4.35 10.95
CA THR A 95 -1.82 5.33 12.01
C THR A 95 -3.08 6.10 12.37
N THR A 96 -3.12 6.75 13.53
CA THR A 96 -4.18 7.68 13.93
C THR A 96 -3.62 8.93 14.57
N GLY A 97 -4.33 10.05 14.42
CA GLY A 97 -4.08 11.31 15.14
C GLY A 97 -2.90 12.12 14.61
N MET A 98 -2.46 13.07 15.41
CA MET A 98 -1.41 14.04 15.05
C MET A 98 -0.04 13.51 15.48
N LEU A 99 0.65 12.79 14.62
CA LEU A 99 1.91 12.09 14.94
C LEU A 99 3.13 13.00 14.97
N LEU A 100 3.11 14.07 14.19
CA LEU A 100 4.24 14.99 14.01
C LEU A 100 3.83 16.42 14.38
N PRO A 101 4.70 17.19 15.02
CA PRO A 101 4.49 18.64 15.17
C PRO A 101 4.46 19.33 13.80
N ALA A 102 3.97 20.57 13.76
CA ALA A 102 4.07 21.40 12.57
C ALA A 102 5.53 21.72 12.23
N GLY A 103 5.79 22.11 10.98
CA GLY A 103 7.11 22.47 10.49
C GLY A 103 7.88 21.27 9.92
N ASP A 104 9.19 21.27 10.08
CA ASP A 104 10.12 20.39 9.36
C ASP A 104 9.76 18.90 9.31
N PRO A 105 9.27 18.23 10.38
CA PRO A 105 8.90 16.81 10.27
C PRO A 105 7.75 16.54 9.30
N ARG A 106 6.74 17.43 9.24
CA ARG A 106 5.64 17.31 8.26
C ARG A 106 6.12 17.63 6.86
N ASP A 107 6.96 18.66 6.73
CA ASP A 107 7.54 19.06 5.46
C ASP A 107 8.45 17.97 4.91
N ALA A 108 9.27 17.33 5.76
CA ALA A 108 10.10 16.19 5.39
C ALA A 108 9.29 15.01 4.82
N LEU A 109 8.15 14.69 5.44
CA LEU A 109 7.23 13.66 4.93
C LEU A 109 6.68 14.04 3.54
N MET A 110 6.20 15.25 3.40
CA MET A 110 5.59 15.72 2.14
C MET A 110 6.62 15.82 1.02
N ASP A 111 7.82 16.32 1.30
CA ASP A 111 8.91 16.42 0.34
C ASP A 111 9.42 15.05 -0.09
N PHE A 112 9.52 14.10 0.85
CA PHE A 112 9.87 12.71 0.57
C PHE A 112 8.94 12.10 -0.48
N ILE A 113 7.63 12.24 -0.30
CA ILE A 113 6.66 11.69 -1.25
C ILE A 113 6.73 12.45 -2.58
N LYS A 114 6.72 13.80 -2.55
CA LYS A 114 6.78 14.63 -3.77
C LYS A 114 8.04 14.39 -4.60
N SER A 115 9.14 13.95 -3.99
CA SER A 115 10.40 13.66 -4.69
C SER A 115 10.36 12.42 -5.59
N GLY A 116 9.29 11.60 -5.52
CA GLY A 116 9.13 10.39 -6.33
C GLY A 116 9.01 9.11 -5.52
N LYS A 117 8.98 9.21 -4.18
CA LYS A 117 8.84 8.07 -3.29
C LYS A 117 7.37 7.62 -3.15
N ALA A 118 7.17 6.38 -2.70
CA ALA A 118 5.83 5.83 -2.55
C ALA A 118 5.24 6.12 -1.16
N PHE A 119 3.93 6.38 -1.14
CA PHE A 119 3.12 6.37 0.07
C PHE A 119 2.04 5.30 -0.03
N VAL A 120 1.90 4.48 1.00
CA VAL A 120 0.82 3.51 1.15
C VAL A 120 0.09 3.82 2.44
N GLY A 121 -1.19 4.16 2.34
CA GLY A 121 -2.08 4.35 3.49
C GLY A 121 -3.11 3.23 3.56
N THR A 122 -3.35 2.72 4.76
CA THR A 122 -4.42 1.75 4.98
C THR A 122 -5.29 2.18 6.14
N HIS A 123 -6.60 1.94 6.01
CA HIS A 123 -7.62 2.13 7.02
C HIS A 123 -7.50 3.49 7.72
N SER A 124 -7.08 3.50 8.98
CA SER A 124 -6.98 4.72 9.79
C SER A 124 -5.85 5.68 9.38
N ALA A 125 -5.09 5.39 8.33
CA ALA A 125 -4.27 6.43 7.73
C ALA A 125 -5.09 7.66 7.33
N ALA A 126 -6.38 7.50 7.00
CA ALA A 126 -7.32 8.61 6.76
C ALA A 126 -7.78 9.33 8.05
N ASP A 127 -7.55 8.75 9.24
CA ASP A 127 -7.77 9.40 10.55
C ASP A 127 -6.49 10.03 11.13
N THR A 128 -5.46 10.13 10.30
CA THR A 128 -4.17 10.75 10.63
C THR A 128 -4.11 12.17 10.06
N PHE A 129 -3.53 13.09 10.82
CA PHE A 129 -3.29 14.48 10.42
C PHE A 129 -4.52 15.20 9.83
N LYS A 130 -5.73 14.97 10.34
CA LYS A 130 -6.98 15.55 9.79
C LYS A 130 -6.97 17.08 9.70
N GLN A 131 -6.22 17.77 10.57
CA GLN A 131 -6.06 19.22 10.53
C GLN A 131 -4.92 19.70 9.61
N TYR A 132 -4.12 18.79 9.06
CA TYR A 132 -3.04 19.14 8.14
C TYR A 132 -3.48 19.00 6.69
N LYS A 133 -3.91 20.14 6.10
CA LYS A 133 -4.45 20.19 4.72
C LYS A 133 -3.54 19.51 3.69
N GLY A 134 -2.21 19.65 3.82
CA GLY A 134 -1.24 19.01 2.92
C GLY A 134 -1.37 17.48 2.91
N TYR A 135 -1.48 16.86 4.08
CA TYR A 135 -1.66 15.41 4.19
C TYR A 135 -3.04 14.97 3.69
N VAL A 136 -4.10 15.67 4.09
CA VAL A 136 -5.47 15.37 3.64
C VAL A 136 -5.58 15.45 2.11
N SER A 137 -4.98 16.47 1.51
CA SER A 137 -4.90 16.59 0.05
C SER A 137 -4.08 15.47 -0.58
N MET A 138 -2.98 15.04 0.03
CA MET A 138 -2.13 13.96 -0.48
C MET A 138 -2.87 12.62 -0.50
N ILE A 139 -3.49 12.22 0.64
CA ILE A 139 -4.22 10.96 0.76
C ILE A 139 -5.59 11.01 0.07
N ASN A 140 -6.08 12.21 -0.21
CA ASN A 140 -7.38 12.52 -0.82
C ASN A 140 -8.59 12.12 0.02
N GLY A 141 -8.57 12.48 1.29
CA GLY A 141 -9.71 12.29 2.18
C GLY A 141 -9.31 12.24 3.64
N SER A 142 -10.28 12.49 4.50
CA SER A 142 -10.12 12.33 5.94
C SER A 142 -11.33 11.62 6.52
N PHE A 143 -11.11 10.79 7.53
CA PHE A 143 -12.14 10.02 8.22
C PHE A 143 -13.33 10.90 8.67
N ALA A 144 -14.54 10.51 8.30
CA ALA A 144 -15.80 11.18 8.65
C ALA A 144 -16.81 10.29 9.38
N GLY A 145 -16.51 9.00 9.53
CA GLY A 145 -17.38 8.01 10.16
C GLY A 145 -17.28 6.64 9.50
N HIS A 146 -17.92 5.64 10.11
CA HIS A 146 -17.88 4.24 9.63
C HIS A 146 -19.25 3.57 9.75
N PRO A 147 -20.23 3.90 8.87
CA PRO A 147 -21.56 3.28 8.91
C PRO A 147 -21.51 1.76 8.73
N TRP A 148 -20.49 1.24 8.06
CA TRP A 148 -20.24 -0.19 7.88
C TRP A 148 -19.16 -0.63 8.86
N GLY A 149 -19.59 -1.09 10.05
CA GLY A 149 -18.68 -1.51 11.11
C GLY A 149 -17.94 -2.83 10.79
N GLY A 150 -16.88 -3.12 11.54
CA GLY A 150 -16.01 -4.30 11.35
C GLY A 150 -16.70 -5.67 11.40
N GLY A 151 -17.92 -5.74 11.96
CA GLY A 151 -18.78 -6.92 11.93
C GLY A 151 -19.51 -7.15 10.60
N SER A 152 -19.54 -6.15 9.71
CA SER A 152 -20.34 -6.16 8.48
C SER A 152 -19.58 -6.80 7.33
N THR A 153 -20.25 -7.71 6.60
CA THR A 153 -19.79 -8.20 5.30
C THR A 153 -20.44 -7.37 4.22
N ASN A 154 -19.63 -6.73 3.39
CA ASN A 154 -20.06 -5.82 2.35
C ASN A 154 -19.62 -6.32 0.96
N GLY A 155 -20.36 -5.91 -0.07
CA GLY A 155 -20.00 -6.13 -1.46
C GLY A 155 -19.12 -5.00 -1.98
N PHE A 156 -18.23 -5.31 -2.92
CA PHE A 156 -17.34 -4.36 -3.56
C PHE A 156 -17.38 -4.52 -5.08
N LEU A 157 -17.32 -3.39 -5.78
CA LEU A 157 -17.18 -3.29 -7.24
C LEU A 157 -15.75 -2.92 -7.58
N ASN A 158 -15.03 -3.79 -8.27
CA ASN A 158 -13.69 -3.51 -8.79
C ASN A 158 -13.81 -2.83 -10.15
N HIS A 159 -13.46 -1.55 -10.20
CA HIS A 159 -13.53 -0.71 -11.41
C HIS A 159 -12.33 -0.92 -12.35
N GLU A 160 -11.26 -1.55 -11.83
CA GLU A 160 -9.97 -1.70 -12.49
C GLU A 160 -9.48 -3.15 -12.44
N PRO A 161 -10.25 -4.13 -12.95
CA PRO A 161 -9.94 -5.56 -12.78
C PRO A 161 -8.61 -6.01 -13.43
N ASN A 162 -8.02 -5.18 -14.26
CA ASN A 162 -6.70 -5.42 -14.88
C ASN A 162 -5.56 -4.65 -14.17
N HIS A 163 -5.86 -3.81 -13.16
CA HIS A 163 -4.82 -3.10 -12.43
C HIS A 163 -4.07 -4.06 -11.49
N PRO A 164 -2.73 -4.11 -11.51
CA PRO A 164 -1.95 -5.16 -10.83
C PRO A 164 -2.20 -5.25 -9.32
N THR A 165 -2.60 -4.15 -8.66
CA THR A 165 -2.85 -4.12 -7.21
C THR A 165 -4.20 -4.71 -6.81
N VAL A 166 -5.13 -4.92 -7.74
CA VAL A 166 -6.51 -5.40 -7.46
C VAL A 166 -7.00 -6.47 -8.44
N ALA A 167 -6.16 -6.87 -9.40
CA ALA A 167 -6.52 -7.87 -10.41
C ALA A 167 -6.95 -9.22 -9.80
N MET A 168 -6.37 -9.59 -8.63
CA MET A 168 -6.70 -10.81 -7.92
C MET A 168 -8.10 -10.82 -7.29
N LEU A 169 -8.77 -9.66 -7.19
CA LEU A 169 -10.10 -9.55 -6.55
C LEU A 169 -11.27 -9.82 -7.51
N GLY A 170 -10.99 -10.01 -8.82
CA GLY A 170 -12.04 -10.14 -9.84
C GLY A 170 -12.83 -8.85 -10.03
N LYS A 171 -14.02 -8.94 -10.67
CA LYS A 171 -14.89 -7.78 -10.94
C LYS A 171 -15.72 -7.37 -9.71
N GLU A 172 -16.08 -8.33 -8.90
CA GLU A 172 -16.82 -8.13 -7.64
C GLU A 172 -16.29 -9.10 -6.59
N PHE A 173 -16.33 -8.68 -5.32
CA PHE A 173 -15.99 -9.54 -4.21
C PHE A 173 -16.77 -9.14 -2.95
N MET A 174 -16.86 -10.05 -1.98
CA MET A 174 -17.43 -9.82 -0.66
C MET A 174 -16.31 -9.84 0.36
N TRP A 175 -16.33 -8.89 1.30
CA TRP A 175 -15.34 -8.85 2.38
C TRP A 175 -15.95 -8.35 3.67
N LYS A 176 -15.47 -8.87 4.79
CA LYS A 176 -15.87 -8.45 6.14
C LYS A 176 -14.83 -7.52 6.71
N ASP A 177 -15.14 -6.22 6.71
CA ASP A 177 -14.27 -5.20 7.29
C ASP A 177 -15.06 -3.92 7.61
N GLU A 178 -14.46 -3.01 8.38
CA GLU A 178 -15.00 -1.69 8.65
C GLU A 178 -14.72 -0.75 7.48
N ILE A 179 -15.76 -0.03 7.02
CA ILE A 179 -15.61 0.88 5.89
C ILE A 179 -15.94 2.31 6.31
N TYR A 180 -15.02 3.22 5.97
CA TYR A 180 -15.10 4.64 6.26
C TYR A 180 -15.86 5.43 5.21
N GLN A 181 -16.48 6.51 5.67
CA GLN A 181 -16.83 7.69 4.86
C GLN A 181 -15.73 8.73 5.00
N TYR A 182 -15.64 9.62 4.02
CA TYR A 182 -14.57 10.62 3.96
C TYR A 182 -15.12 12.03 3.79
N ASN A 183 -14.55 12.98 4.55
CA ASN A 183 -14.56 14.39 4.21
C ASN A 183 -13.41 14.71 3.24
N ASN A 184 -13.57 15.78 2.47
CA ASN A 184 -12.53 16.30 1.55
C ASN A 184 -12.05 15.29 0.49
N PHE A 185 -12.92 14.35 0.10
CA PHE A 185 -12.64 13.46 -1.02
C PHE A 185 -12.95 14.16 -2.33
N GLU A 186 -11.94 14.23 -3.22
CA GLU A 186 -12.05 14.83 -4.55
C GLU A 186 -11.95 13.73 -5.62
N PRO A 187 -13.07 13.30 -6.22
CA PRO A 187 -13.09 12.18 -7.16
C PRO A 187 -12.19 12.39 -8.39
N SER A 188 -12.09 13.62 -8.90
CA SER A 188 -11.31 13.96 -10.07
C SER A 188 -9.80 13.87 -9.86
N SER A 189 -9.35 13.82 -8.59
CA SER A 189 -7.93 13.78 -8.22
C SER A 189 -7.36 12.36 -8.10
N VAL A 190 -8.18 11.31 -8.21
CA VAL A 190 -7.79 9.93 -7.97
C VAL A 190 -8.31 8.98 -9.03
N ARG A 191 -7.66 7.85 -9.18
CA ARG A 191 -8.21 6.68 -9.88
C ARG A 191 -8.72 5.70 -8.83
N VAL A 192 -10.06 5.61 -8.70
CA VAL A 192 -10.70 4.67 -7.78
C VAL A 192 -10.54 3.26 -8.34
N LEU A 193 -9.98 2.35 -7.55
CA LEU A 193 -9.76 0.97 -7.92
C LEU A 193 -10.98 0.11 -7.58
N PHE A 194 -11.53 0.27 -6.37
CA PHE A 194 -12.81 -0.34 -6.01
C PHE A 194 -13.60 0.50 -5.00
N SER A 195 -14.90 0.30 -5.01
CA SER A 195 -15.87 0.98 -4.14
C SER A 195 -16.86 -0.01 -3.53
N LEU A 196 -17.67 0.44 -2.56
CA LEU A 196 -18.79 -0.34 -2.07
C LEU A 196 -19.81 -0.61 -3.20
N ASN A 197 -20.27 -1.85 -3.28
CA ASN A 197 -21.48 -2.23 -4.00
C ASN A 197 -22.69 -2.01 -3.06
N MET A 198 -23.40 -0.91 -3.22
CA MET A 198 -24.53 -0.55 -2.37
C MET A 198 -25.67 -1.57 -2.41
N ALA A 199 -25.85 -2.27 -3.54
CA ALA A 199 -26.87 -3.34 -3.63
C ALA A 199 -26.52 -4.55 -2.76
N LYS A 200 -25.26 -4.72 -2.40
CA LYS A 200 -24.73 -5.84 -1.59
C LYS A 200 -24.15 -5.40 -0.24
N SER A 201 -24.48 -4.19 0.21
CA SER A 201 -23.96 -3.62 1.47
C SER A 201 -25.09 -3.06 2.32
N LYS A 202 -24.91 -3.04 3.64
CA LYS A 202 -25.87 -2.46 4.59
C LYS A 202 -25.14 -1.66 5.66
N PRO A 203 -25.56 -0.40 5.96
CA PRO A 203 -26.71 0.30 5.33
C PRO A 203 -26.43 0.66 3.86
N GLN A 204 -27.50 0.83 3.08
CA GLN A 204 -27.43 1.40 1.74
C GLN A 204 -27.42 2.92 1.83
N MET A 205 -26.56 3.57 1.08
CA MET A 205 -26.46 5.03 1.00
C MET A 205 -26.73 5.50 -0.43
N PRO A 206 -27.31 6.69 -0.64
CA PRO A 206 -27.64 7.21 -1.96
C PRO A 206 -26.43 7.85 -2.68
N TYR A 207 -25.21 7.47 -2.32
CA TYR A 207 -23.98 8.02 -2.88
C TYR A 207 -22.88 6.96 -3.02
N HIS A 208 -21.93 7.25 -3.89
CA HIS A 208 -20.76 6.41 -4.12
C HIS A 208 -19.77 6.48 -2.95
N VAL A 209 -19.28 5.32 -2.50
CA VAL A 209 -18.29 5.21 -1.42
C VAL A 209 -17.03 4.54 -1.96
N PRO A 210 -16.00 5.33 -2.29
CA PRO A 210 -14.70 4.80 -2.70
C PRO A 210 -14.03 4.12 -1.51
N VAL A 211 -13.36 2.99 -1.76
CA VAL A 211 -12.71 2.20 -0.70
C VAL A 211 -11.21 2.05 -0.97
N CYS A 212 -10.82 2.04 -2.24
CA CYS A 212 -9.42 1.96 -2.63
C CYS A 212 -9.14 2.84 -3.85
N TRP A 213 -8.03 3.55 -3.81
CA TRP A 213 -7.61 4.41 -4.92
C TRP A 213 -6.10 4.61 -5.02
N VAL A 214 -5.69 5.08 -6.19
CA VAL A 214 -4.31 5.51 -6.46
C VAL A 214 -4.30 6.93 -7.02
N ARG A 215 -3.21 7.63 -6.80
CA ARG A 215 -2.94 8.94 -7.43
C ARG A 215 -1.46 9.25 -7.48
N SER A 216 -1.10 10.23 -8.31
CA SER A 216 0.20 10.90 -8.24
C SER A 216 0.15 12.05 -7.24
N PHE A 217 1.26 12.30 -6.56
CA PHE A 217 1.45 13.47 -5.70
C PHE A 217 2.86 14.02 -5.86
N GLY A 218 3.01 15.13 -6.58
CA GLY A 218 4.29 15.55 -7.14
C GLY A 218 4.82 14.46 -8.10
N LYS A 219 6.05 14.01 -7.91
CA LYS A 219 6.62 12.87 -8.65
C LYS A 219 6.32 11.51 -7.98
N GLY A 220 5.74 11.52 -6.77
CA GLY A 220 5.46 10.32 -5.99
C GLY A 220 4.14 9.66 -6.33
N ARG A 221 3.93 8.48 -5.76
CA ARG A 221 2.74 7.66 -5.95
C ARG A 221 2.09 7.37 -4.61
N VAL A 222 0.80 7.57 -4.55
CA VAL A 222 -0.02 7.31 -3.36
C VAL A 222 -0.97 6.17 -3.68
N PHE A 223 -1.00 5.17 -2.82
CA PHE A 223 -2.00 4.13 -2.77
C PHE A 223 -2.72 4.23 -1.42
N PHE A 224 -4.03 4.16 -1.45
CA PHE A 224 -4.84 4.07 -0.25
C PHE A 224 -5.87 2.95 -0.37
N THR A 225 -6.04 2.18 0.70
CA THR A 225 -7.18 1.28 0.87
C THR A 225 -7.78 1.44 2.26
N ASN A 226 -9.10 1.44 2.32
CA ASN A 226 -9.80 1.49 3.60
C ASN A 226 -9.75 0.15 4.36
N LEU A 227 -9.59 -0.98 3.66
CA LEU A 227 -9.54 -2.29 4.29
C LEU A 227 -8.38 -2.38 5.29
N GLY A 228 -8.58 -3.14 6.36
CA GLY A 228 -7.52 -3.36 7.34
C GLY A 228 -7.93 -3.34 8.80
N HIS A 229 -9.21 -3.06 9.14
CA HIS A 229 -9.69 -3.05 10.53
C HIS A 229 -9.60 -4.43 11.18
N ASN A 230 -10.07 -5.44 10.49
CA ASN A 230 -10.16 -6.81 11.02
C ASN A 230 -8.83 -7.58 10.87
N ASN A 231 -8.56 -8.50 11.80
CA ASN A 231 -7.40 -9.40 11.72
C ASN A 231 -7.40 -10.20 10.42
N SER A 232 -8.59 -10.69 9.98
CA SER A 232 -8.74 -11.48 8.76
C SER A 232 -8.28 -10.79 7.48
N THR A 233 -8.12 -9.47 7.50
CA THR A 233 -7.54 -8.72 6.37
C THR A 233 -6.01 -8.86 6.31
N TRP A 234 -5.38 -9.29 7.40
CA TRP A 234 -3.93 -9.41 7.55
C TRP A 234 -3.42 -10.86 7.66
N GLU A 235 -4.32 -11.81 7.80
CA GLU A 235 -4.08 -13.27 7.85
C GLU A 235 -4.38 -13.91 6.49
#